data_10cc5ea6350bf96308ad4f518d95a5c6
#
_entry.id   10cc5ea6350bf96308ad4f518d95a5c6
#
_cell.length_a   1.000
_cell.length_b   1.000
_cell.length_c   1.000
_cell.angle_alpha   90.00
_cell.angle_beta   90.00
_cell.angle_gamma   90.00
#
_symmetry.space_group_name_H-M   'P 1'
#
loop_
_entity.id
_entity.type
_entity.pdbx_description
1 polymer ?
#
loop_
_entity_poly.entity_id
_entity_poly.type
_entity_poly.pdbx_seq_one_letter_code
_entity_poly.pdbx_strand_id
1 'polypeptide(L)'
;HPYKHTTIGLLDDIKDMPNHYDYSIQFYDRYYRPENSIVVVVGDFDQSTLERLSEQYYSDWERGEFVPQIPQEPKQFEERTTTVGWSNPTLPFLMIGYHVPAFSDAAIDMPALDVFSQLLFSETSPLFRQLYLEEQLVDVIQGSALDSRDAPLFSIIARVTDAARIHDVRDAIYEEIERLKTEPVDTAILDSTKSHMRYGFAMGLNSPGQIARTLSHYLQLTEDPQTVNRVYDLYEAVSPDDIMMVANTYFSNSNRTVVVLTAEEGQ
;
A
#
# COMPACT_ATOMS: atom_id res chain seq x y z
N HIS A 1 -0.39 -14.37 9.30
CA HIS A 1 -1.02 -13.91 8.07
C HIS A 1 -0.06 -14.04 6.87
N PRO A 2 -0.56 -14.37 5.64
CA PRO A 2 0.29 -14.50 4.45
C PRO A 2 1.09 -13.24 4.11
N TYR A 3 0.63 -12.04 4.42
CA TYR A 3 1.35 -10.78 4.13
C TYR A 3 2.71 -10.64 4.84
N LYS A 4 3.01 -11.46 5.82
CA LYS A 4 4.35 -11.49 6.44
C LYS A 4 5.43 -12.09 5.53
N HIS A 5 5.04 -12.84 4.49
CA HIS A 5 5.97 -13.45 3.56
C HIS A 5 6.32 -12.48 2.43
N THR A 6 7.60 -12.40 2.09
CA THR A 6 8.04 -11.62 0.93
C THR A 6 7.58 -12.28 -0.37
N THR A 7 7.11 -11.48 -1.33
CA THR A 7 6.68 -11.97 -2.65
C THR A 7 7.81 -12.55 -3.48
N ILE A 8 9.05 -12.14 -3.22
CA ILE A 8 10.25 -12.71 -3.90
C ILE A 8 10.61 -14.11 -3.38
N GLY A 9 10.03 -14.52 -2.24
CA GLY A 9 10.33 -15.79 -1.58
C GLY A 9 11.63 -15.78 -0.77
N LEU A 10 11.94 -16.93 -0.19
CA LEU A 10 13.17 -17.15 0.56
C LEU A 10 14.16 -17.96 -0.28
N LEU A 11 15.44 -17.69 -0.13
CA LEU A 11 16.50 -18.34 -0.94
C LEU A 11 16.50 -19.87 -0.80
N ASP A 12 16.20 -20.35 0.40
CA ASP A 12 16.19 -21.82 0.65
C ASP A 12 14.97 -22.47 -0.01
N ASP A 13 13.80 -21.83 0.00
CA ASP A 13 12.62 -22.30 -0.72
C ASP A 13 12.87 -22.31 -2.24
N ILE A 14 13.55 -21.27 -2.77
CA ILE A 14 13.92 -21.18 -4.20
C ILE A 14 14.87 -22.32 -4.58
N LYS A 15 15.87 -22.63 -3.76
CA LYS A 15 16.79 -23.74 -4.00
C LYS A 15 16.11 -25.10 -3.96
N ASP A 16 15.07 -25.25 -3.14
CA ASP A 16 14.32 -26.50 -2.99
C ASP A 16 13.17 -26.65 -3.99
N MET A 17 12.87 -25.62 -4.78
CA MET A 17 11.82 -25.67 -5.83
C MET A 17 11.83 -26.90 -6.72
N PRO A 18 13.01 -27.43 -7.17
CA PRO A 18 13.03 -28.65 -7.99
C PRO A 18 12.38 -29.87 -7.33
N ASN A 19 12.33 -29.90 -5.99
CA ASN A 19 11.71 -30.98 -5.21
C ASN A 19 10.21 -30.80 -5.00
N HIS A 20 9.63 -29.67 -5.43
CA HIS A 20 8.23 -29.30 -5.21
C HIS A 20 7.37 -29.27 -6.48
N TYR A 21 7.73 -30.07 -7.50
CA TYR A 21 6.98 -30.13 -8.75
C TYR A 21 5.49 -30.48 -8.55
N ASP A 22 5.20 -31.53 -7.81
CA ASP A 22 3.82 -31.96 -7.53
C ASP A 22 3.03 -30.88 -6.76
N TYR A 23 3.69 -30.17 -5.83
CA TYR A 23 3.08 -29.03 -5.15
C TYR A 23 2.77 -27.89 -6.13
N SER A 24 3.67 -27.61 -7.08
CA SER A 24 3.44 -26.56 -8.07
C SER A 24 2.22 -26.84 -8.94
N ILE A 25 2.02 -28.10 -9.33
CA ILE A 25 0.83 -28.52 -10.07
C ILE A 25 -0.43 -28.37 -9.21
N GLN A 26 -0.39 -28.83 -7.95
CA GLN A 26 -1.52 -28.65 -7.02
C GLN A 26 -1.84 -27.19 -6.76
N PHE A 27 -0.80 -26.32 -6.67
CA PHE A 27 -0.97 -24.89 -6.53
C PHE A 27 -1.66 -24.29 -7.76
N TYR A 28 -1.19 -24.67 -8.96
CA TYR A 28 -1.79 -24.23 -10.21
C TYR A 28 -3.26 -24.64 -10.28
N ASP A 29 -3.58 -25.91 -10.08
CA ASP A 29 -4.95 -26.45 -10.11
C ASP A 29 -5.87 -25.81 -9.07
N ARG A 30 -5.31 -25.32 -7.98
CA ARG A 30 -6.03 -24.69 -6.86
C ARG A 30 -6.38 -23.24 -7.13
N TYR A 31 -5.45 -22.48 -7.69
CA TYR A 31 -5.56 -21.02 -7.78
C TYR A 31 -5.79 -20.47 -9.19
N TYR A 32 -5.36 -21.19 -10.23
CA TYR A 32 -5.57 -20.77 -11.62
C TYR A 32 -6.88 -21.34 -12.11
N ARG A 33 -7.97 -20.68 -11.76
CA ARG A 33 -9.34 -21.09 -12.04
C ARG A 33 -10.19 -19.90 -12.47
N PRO A 34 -11.29 -20.13 -13.25
CA PRO A 34 -12.12 -19.04 -13.77
C PRO A 34 -12.71 -18.17 -12.65
N GLU A 35 -13.11 -18.76 -11.52
CA GLU A 35 -13.62 -18.00 -10.36
C GLU A 35 -12.59 -17.16 -9.64
N ASN A 36 -11.30 -17.35 -9.91
CA ASN A 36 -10.18 -16.59 -9.35
C ASN A 36 -9.46 -15.75 -10.42
N SER A 37 -10.09 -15.56 -11.59
CA SER A 37 -9.48 -14.90 -12.74
C SER A 37 -10.41 -13.85 -13.32
N ILE A 38 -9.87 -12.69 -13.65
CA ILE A 38 -10.59 -11.60 -14.31
C ILE A 38 -9.81 -11.23 -15.57
N VAL A 39 -10.48 -11.24 -16.71
CA VAL A 39 -9.91 -10.80 -17.99
C VAL A 39 -10.39 -9.39 -18.27
N VAL A 40 -9.47 -8.46 -18.39
CA VAL A 40 -9.76 -7.05 -18.72
C VAL A 40 -9.20 -6.72 -20.08
N VAL A 41 -10.07 -6.28 -20.99
CA VAL A 41 -9.72 -5.88 -22.36
C VAL A 41 -10.10 -4.42 -22.55
N VAL A 42 -9.13 -3.58 -22.91
CA VAL A 42 -9.33 -2.16 -23.14
C VAL A 42 -8.64 -1.76 -24.45
N GLY A 43 -9.37 -1.09 -25.33
CA GLY A 43 -8.85 -0.64 -26.61
C GLY A 43 -9.92 -0.64 -27.70
N ASP A 44 -9.48 -0.51 -28.93
CA ASP A 44 -10.34 -0.60 -30.12
C ASP A 44 -10.45 -2.09 -30.56
N PHE A 45 -11.54 -2.74 -30.17
CA PHE A 45 -11.79 -4.15 -30.50
C PHE A 45 -13.25 -4.38 -30.90
N ASP A 46 -13.47 -5.41 -31.71
CA ASP A 46 -14.80 -5.87 -32.07
C ASP A 46 -15.35 -6.81 -30.99
N GLN A 47 -16.47 -6.42 -30.38
CA GLN A 47 -17.07 -7.17 -29.27
C GLN A 47 -17.43 -8.61 -29.67
N SER A 48 -17.97 -8.82 -30.88
CA SER A 48 -18.34 -10.17 -31.35
C SER A 48 -17.13 -11.08 -31.53
N THR A 49 -15.99 -10.51 -31.92
CA THR A 49 -14.72 -11.23 -32.00
C THR A 49 -14.20 -11.59 -30.61
N LEU A 50 -14.29 -10.67 -29.64
CA LEU A 50 -13.89 -10.93 -28.26
C LEU A 50 -14.73 -12.05 -27.64
N GLU A 51 -16.07 -12.00 -27.78
CA GLU A 51 -16.99 -13.00 -27.27
C GLU A 51 -16.69 -14.39 -27.89
N ARG A 52 -16.53 -14.46 -29.19
CA ARG A 52 -16.20 -15.72 -29.90
C ARG A 52 -14.83 -16.29 -29.44
N LEU A 53 -13.83 -15.45 -29.26
CA LEU A 53 -12.50 -15.91 -28.79
C LEU A 53 -12.56 -16.34 -27.34
N SER A 54 -13.30 -15.63 -26.49
CA SER A 54 -13.51 -16.01 -25.09
C SER A 54 -14.19 -17.37 -24.98
N GLU A 55 -15.25 -17.61 -25.75
CA GLU A 55 -15.92 -18.90 -25.82
C GLU A 55 -14.96 -20.00 -26.31
N GLN A 56 -14.20 -19.72 -27.39
CA GLN A 56 -13.27 -20.70 -27.96
C GLN A 56 -12.16 -21.13 -27.02
N TYR A 57 -11.64 -20.23 -26.17
CA TYR A 57 -10.43 -20.47 -25.36
C TYR A 57 -10.69 -20.68 -23.88
N TYR A 58 -11.86 -20.25 -23.35
CA TYR A 58 -12.14 -20.32 -21.92
C TYR A 58 -13.38 -21.13 -21.55
N SER A 59 -14.22 -21.59 -22.53
CA SER A 59 -15.45 -22.32 -22.20
C SER A 59 -15.21 -23.65 -21.49
N ASP A 60 -14.10 -24.33 -21.79
CA ASP A 60 -13.73 -25.60 -21.19
C ASP A 60 -13.02 -25.47 -19.84
N TRP A 61 -12.81 -24.21 -19.35
CA TRP A 61 -12.12 -23.99 -18.09
C TRP A 61 -13.07 -24.19 -16.92
N GLU A 62 -12.90 -25.30 -16.21
CA GLU A 62 -13.82 -25.73 -15.16
C GLU A 62 -13.57 -24.97 -13.85
N ARG A 63 -14.66 -24.62 -13.18
CA ARG A 63 -14.63 -24.02 -11.82
C ARG A 63 -14.21 -25.06 -10.78
N GLY A 64 -13.57 -24.61 -9.73
CA GLY A 64 -13.20 -25.42 -8.57
C GLY A 64 -13.98 -25.02 -7.31
N GLU A 65 -13.70 -25.74 -6.23
CA GLU A 65 -14.36 -25.52 -4.93
C GLU A 65 -13.40 -24.98 -3.86
N PHE A 66 -12.14 -24.69 -4.23
CA PHE A 66 -11.15 -24.28 -3.24
C PHE A 66 -11.40 -22.84 -2.78
N VAL A 67 -11.55 -22.68 -1.47
CA VAL A 67 -11.63 -21.38 -0.79
C VAL A 67 -10.44 -21.24 0.16
N PRO A 68 -9.56 -20.26 -0.06
CA PRO A 68 -8.43 -20.03 0.85
C PRO A 68 -8.91 -19.70 2.27
N GLN A 69 -8.31 -20.33 3.27
CA GLN A 69 -8.53 -20.01 4.68
C GLN A 69 -7.41 -19.06 5.12
N ILE A 70 -7.70 -17.77 5.16
CA ILE A 70 -6.74 -16.75 5.57
C ILE A 70 -6.95 -16.45 7.07
N PRO A 71 -5.97 -16.71 7.94
CA PRO A 71 -6.08 -16.35 9.35
C PRO A 71 -6.05 -14.83 9.50
N GLN A 72 -6.86 -14.32 10.43
CA GLN A 72 -6.82 -12.89 10.75
C GLN A 72 -5.55 -12.55 11.53
N GLU A 73 -4.99 -11.38 11.25
CA GLU A 73 -3.90 -10.81 12.04
C GLU A 73 -4.39 -10.51 13.46
N PRO A 74 -3.67 -10.96 14.52
CA PRO A 74 -4.06 -10.64 15.88
C PRO A 74 -3.88 -9.14 16.16
N LYS A 75 -4.81 -8.57 16.95
CA LYS A 75 -4.74 -7.16 17.33
C LYS A 75 -3.46 -6.88 18.12
N GLN A 76 -2.77 -5.81 17.78
CA GLN A 76 -1.62 -5.30 18.53
C GLN A 76 -2.09 -4.40 19.69
N PHE A 77 -1.44 -4.50 20.86
CA PHE A 77 -1.80 -3.75 22.08
C PHE A 77 -0.66 -2.91 22.65
N GLU A 78 0.55 -3.06 22.10
CA GLU A 78 1.73 -2.32 22.55
C GLU A 78 2.65 -2.04 21.35
N GLU A 79 3.47 -0.99 21.46
CA GLU A 79 4.50 -0.70 20.49
C GLU A 79 5.51 -1.87 20.41
N ARG A 80 5.89 -2.22 19.19
CA ARG A 80 6.98 -3.16 18.94
C ARG A 80 8.15 -2.43 18.32
N THR A 81 9.35 -2.70 18.81
CA THR A 81 10.57 -2.10 18.27
C THR A 81 11.62 -3.17 18.06
N THR A 82 12.32 -3.10 16.94
CA THR A 82 13.46 -3.99 16.67
C THR A 82 14.54 -3.27 15.87
N THR A 83 15.77 -3.74 16.03
CA THR A 83 16.91 -3.29 15.23
C THR A 83 17.45 -4.47 14.44
N VAL A 84 17.72 -4.22 13.15
CA VAL A 84 18.28 -5.22 12.22
C VAL A 84 19.67 -4.75 11.81
N GLY A 85 20.69 -5.58 12.09
CA GLY A 85 22.05 -5.39 11.61
C GLY A 85 22.17 -5.81 10.14
N TRP A 86 22.86 -4.98 9.34
CA TRP A 86 23.18 -5.28 7.96
C TRP A 86 24.70 -5.45 7.80
N SER A 87 25.13 -6.56 7.22
CA SER A 87 26.55 -6.93 7.16
C SER A 87 27.42 -6.06 6.22
N ASN A 88 26.80 -5.26 5.36
CA ASN A 88 27.52 -4.35 4.47
C ASN A 88 27.29 -2.90 4.88
N PRO A 89 28.18 -1.97 4.51
CA PRO A 89 27.96 -0.54 4.73
C PRO A 89 26.63 -0.10 4.12
N THR A 90 25.80 0.57 4.91
CA THR A 90 24.52 1.12 4.46
C THR A 90 24.18 2.36 5.26
N LEU A 91 23.42 3.27 4.64
CA LEU A 91 22.73 4.29 5.39
C LEU A 91 21.60 3.65 6.22
N PRO A 92 21.32 4.14 7.41
CA PRO A 92 20.28 3.58 8.23
C PRO A 92 18.90 3.83 7.65
N PHE A 93 18.02 2.83 7.80
CA PHE A 93 16.60 2.94 7.50
C PHE A 93 15.77 2.93 8.77
N LEU A 94 14.87 3.88 8.87
CA LEU A 94 13.77 3.89 9.83
C LEU A 94 12.51 3.46 9.11
N MET A 95 11.88 2.38 9.57
CA MET A 95 10.60 1.89 9.07
C MET A 95 9.59 1.89 10.21
N ILE A 96 8.40 2.47 9.98
CA ILE A 96 7.33 2.51 10.96
C ILE A 96 6.06 1.99 10.29
N GLY A 97 5.48 0.93 10.83
CA GLY A 97 4.24 0.34 10.33
C GLY A 97 3.09 0.53 11.31
N TYR A 98 1.93 0.95 10.81
CA TYR A 98 0.67 1.01 11.54
C TYR A 98 -0.37 0.13 10.86
N HIS A 99 -1.10 -0.69 11.63
CA HIS A 99 -2.21 -1.44 11.07
C HIS A 99 -3.33 -0.50 10.64
N VAL A 100 -3.81 -0.68 9.41
CA VAL A 100 -4.91 0.08 8.82
C VAL A 100 -5.96 -0.88 8.25
N PRO A 101 -7.18 -0.43 7.93
CA PRO A 101 -8.22 -1.33 7.46
C PRO A 101 -7.93 -1.90 6.07
N ALA A 102 -8.58 -3.00 5.74
CA ALA A 102 -8.67 -3.50 4.38
C ALA A 102 -9.36 -2.47 3.46
N PHE A 103 -9.09 -2.57 2.17
CA PHE A 103 -9.73 -1.74 1.16
C PHE A 103 -11.27 -1.87 1.20
N SER A 104 -11.95 -0.75 1.08
CA SER A 104 -13.40 -0.67 0.90
C SER A 104 -13.74 0.52 0.00
N ASP A 105 -14.57 0.30 -1.01
CA ASP A 105 -15.10 1.35 -1.89
C ASP A 105 -16.37 2.03 -1.34
N ALA A 106 -16.72 1.71 -0.09
CA ALA A 106 -17.85 2.30 0.65
C ALA A 106 -17.40 3.03 1.93
N ALA A 107 -16.09 3.01 2.27
CA ALA A 107 -15.53 3.64 3.46
C ALA A 107 -14.53 4.73 3.09
N ILE A 108 -14.52 5.82 3.84
CA ILE A 108 -13.65 6.97 3.60
C ILE A 108 -12.20 6.73 4.05
N ASP A 109 -11.94 5.66 4.82
CA ASP A 109 -10.68 5.43 5.51
C ASP A 109 -9.47 5.41 4.57
N MET A 110 -9.50 4.57 3.51
CA MET A 110 -8.36 4.47 2.58
C MET A 110 -8.14 5.77 1.80
N PRO A 111 -9.14 6.41 1.18
CA PRO A 111 -8.99 7.73 0.58
C PRO A 111 -8.45 8.79 1.55
N ALA A 112 -8.92 8.81 2.81
CA ALA A 112 -8.42 9.72 3.82
C ALA A 112 -6.96 9.42 4.23
N LEU A 113 -6.56 8.15 4.30
CA LEU A 113 -5.18 7.73 4.56
C LEU A 113 -4.23 8.11 3.42
N ASP A 114 -4.68 8.04 2.17
CA ASP A 114 -3.90 8.49 1.02
C ASP A 114 -3.69 10.01 1.02
N VAL A 115 -4.75 10.77 1.31
CA VAL A 115 -4.65 12.22 1.46
C VAL A 115 -3.75 12.58 2.65
N PHE A 116 -3.88 11.88 3.79
CA PHE A 116 -3.00 12.00 4.95
C PHE A 116 -1.53 11.74 4.59
N SER A 117 -1.27 10.72 3.78
CA SER A 117 0.06 10.43 3.25
C SER A 117 0.64 11.59 2.46
N GLN A 118 -0.15 12.18 1.55
CA GLN A 118 0.28 13.33 0.75
C GLN A 118 0.58 14.57 1.63
N LEU A 119 -0.25 14.81 2.64
CA LEU A 119 -0.05 15.92 3.58
C LEU A 119 1.24 15.79 4.40
N LEU A 120 1.67 14.56 4.71
CA LEU A 120 2.88 14.30 5.47
C LEU A 120 4.14 14.21 4.59
N PHE A 121 4.08 13.53 3.44
CA PHE A 121 5.27 13.05 2.73
C PHE A 121 5.41 13.57 1.31
N SER A 122 4.47 14.39 0.79
CA SER A 122 4.67 15.02 -0.52
C SER A 122 5.81 16.05 -0.46
N GLU A 123 6.43 16.33 -1.60
CA GLU A 123 7.53 17.31 -1.72
C GLU A 123 7.13 18.72 -1.26
N THR A 124 5.85 19.03 -1.19
CA THR A 124 5.31 20.29 -0.73
C THR A 124 4.97 20.31 0.76
N SER A 125 5.02 19.17 1.44
CA SER A 125 4.68 19.08 2.86
C SER A 125 5.71 19.74 3.75
N PRO A 126 5.31 20.29 4.92
CA PRO A 126 6.24 20.87 5.87
C PRO A 126 7.29 19.88 6.35
N LEU A 127 6.89 18.64 6.66
CA LEU A 127 7.79 17.59 7.14
C LEU A 127 8.86 17.21 6.10
N PHE A 128 8.45 17.03 4.82
CA PHE A 128 9.39 16.75 3.74
C PHE A 128 10.40 17.90 3.59
N ARG A 129 9.92 19.13 3.57
CA ARG A 129 10.78 20.30 3.44
C ARG A 129 11.79 20.38 4.58
N GLN A 130 11.35 20.22 5.81
CA GLN A 130 12.21 20.23 6.99
C GLN A 130 13.29 19.15 6.89
N LEU A 131 12.88 17.89 6.79
CA LEU A 131 13.81 16.76 6.91
C LEU A 131 14.69 16.57 5.66
N TYR A 132 14.14 16.80 4.47
CA TYR A 132 14.84 16.55 3.21
C TYR A 132 15.59 17.79 2.68
N LEU A 133 14.92 18.97 2.64
CA LEU A 133 15.51 20.16 2.01
C LEU A 133 16.35 21.01 2.99
N GLU A 134 15.84 21.27 4.20
CA GLU A 134 16.42 22.23 5.12
C GLU A 134 17.48 21.58 6.03
N GLU A 135 17.12 20.50 6.73
CA GLU A 135 18.00 19.82 7.67
C GLU A 135 18.84 18.69 7.02
N GLN A 136 18.44 18.20 5.84
CA GLN A 136 19.11 17.13 5.09
C GLN A 136 19.34 15.86 5.92
N LEU A 137 18.42 15.57 6.84
CA LEU A 137 18.48 14.39 7.70
C LEU A 137 18.10 13.11 6.99
N VAL A 138 17.35 13.21 5.89
CA VAL A 138 16.93 12.08 5.07
C VAL A 138 17.22 12.34 3.60
N ASP A 139 17.50 11.28 2.85
CA ASP A 139 17.53 11.31 1.38
C ASP A 139 16.37 10.51 0.74
N VAL A 140 15.60 9.80 1.55
CA VAL A 140 14.30 9.22 1.22
C VAL A 140 13.38 9.39 2.42
N ILE A 141 12.17 9.89 2.20
CA ILE A 141 11.06 9.81 3.15
C ILE A 141 9.76 9.63 2.39
N GLN A 142 8.99 8.62 2.76
CA GLN A 142 7.69 8.32 2.18
C GLN A 142 6.83 7.54 3.15
N GLY A 143 5.52 7.58 2.97
CA GLY A 143 4.59 6.77 3.74
C GLY A 143 3.33 6.50 2.92
N SER A 144 2.81 5.28 2.96
CA SER A 144 1.56 4.90 2.29
C SER A 144 1.00 3.60 2.82
N ALA A 145 -0.27 3.35 2.56
CA ALA A 145 -0.87 2.03 2.63
C ALA A 145 -1.20 1.54 1.21
N LEU A 146 -1.19 0.23 1.01
CA LEU A 146 -1.64 -0.36 -0.25
C LEU A 146 -3.10 -0.75 -0.14
N ASP A 147 -3.88 -0.48 -1.18
CA ASP A 147 -5.21 -1.07 -1.31
C ASP A 147 -5.07 -2.59 -1.36
N SER A 148 -5.59 -3.25 -0.34
CA SER A 148 -5.41 -4.69 -0.14
C SER A 148 -6.70 -5.35 0.31
N ARG A 149 -6.89 -6.61 -0.07
CA ARG A 149 -8.07 -7.41 0.32
C ARG A 149 -8.16 -7.61 1.83
N ASP A 150 -7.02 -7.84 2.48
CA ASP A 150 -6.90 -7.94 3.94
C ASP A 150 -6.21 -6.70 4.48
N ALA A 151 -6.36 -6.43 5.78
CA ALA A 151 -5.80 -5.26 6.44
C ALA A 151 -4.28 -5.15 6.27
N PRO A 152 -3.76 -4.12 5.57
CA PRO A 152 -2.33 -3.91 5.37
C PRO A 152 -1.71 -3.09 6.51
N LEU A 153 -0.45 -2.70 6.32
CA LEU A 153 0.20 -1.66 7.11
C LEU A 153 0.24 -0.35 6.31
N PHE A 154 -0.03 0.76 6.99
CA PHE A 154 0.49 2.05 6.56
C PHE A 154 1.97 2.08 6.93
N SER A 155 2.84 2.08 5.92
CA SER A 155 4.28 1.96 6.11
C SER A 155 4.96 3.29 5.83
N ILE A 156 5.68 3.80 6.82
CA ILE A 156 6.57 4.97 6.69
C ILE A 156 7.98 4.46 6.56
N ILE A 157 8.72 4.95 5.57
CA ILE A 157 10.12 4.58 5.32
C ILE A 157 10.92 5.87 5.19
N ALA A 158 11.94 6.01 6.02
CA ALA A 158 12.93 7.07 5.92
C ALA A 158 14.34 6.46 5.84
N ARG A 159 15.13 6.89 4.85
CA ARG A 159 16.57 6.61 4.82
C ARG A 159 17.30 7.80 5.38
N VAL A 160 17.95 7.60 6.53
CA VAL A 160 18.55 8.65 7.33
C VAL A 160 20.01 8.83 6.96
N THR A 161 20.48 10.05 6.83
CA THR A 161 21.86 10.34 6.40
C THR A 161 22.92 10.10 7.48
N ASP A 162 22.51 10.17 8.77
CA ASP A 162 23.36 9.96 9.94
C ASP A 162 22.63 9.08 10.97
N ALA A 163 23.22 7.96 11.35
CA ALA A 163 22.66 7.03 12.34
C ALA A 163 22.38 7.67 13.70
N ALA A 164 23.16 8.67 14.11
CA ALA A 164 22.94 9.40 15.36
C ALA A 164 21.65 10.24 15.35
N ARG A 165 21.10 10.53 14.17
CA ARG A 165 19.93 11.40 13.98
C ARG A 165 18.62 10.61 13.71
N ILE A 166 18.62 9.27 13.82
CA ILE A 166 17.43 8.44 13.60
C ILE A 166 16.29 8.87 14.54
N HIS A 167 16.61 9.16 15.80
CA HIS A 167 15.60 9.57 16.78
C HIS A 167 14.99 10.92 16.42
N ASP A 168 15.77 11.86 15.92
CA ASP A 168 15.27 13.18 15.52
C ASP A 168 14.29 13.07 14.35
N VAL A 169 14.64 12.25 13.35
CA VAL A 169 13.74 11.97 12.21
C VAL A 169 12.44 11.29 12.66
N ARG A 170 12.55 10.27 13.54
CA ARG A 170 11.38 9.59 14.10
C ARG A 170 10.48 10.58 14.87
N ASP A 171 11.06 11.39 15.73
CA ASP A 171 10.33 12.30 16.61
C ASP A 171 9.65 13.40 15.78
N ALA A 172 10.30 13.93 14.73
CA ALA A 172 9.67 14.87 13.80
C ALA A 172 8.46 14.25 13.05
N ILE A 173 8.56 12.97 12.63
CA ILE A 173 7.42 12.25 12.03
C ILE A 173 6.27 12.15 13.04
N TYR A 174 6.56 11.80 14.29
CA TYR A 174 5.53 11.66 15.33
C TYR A 174 4.90 13.02 15.68
N GLU A 175 5.68 14.07 15.79
CA GLU A 175 5.16 15.42 16.07
C GLU A 175 4.17 15.86 14.98
N GLU A 176 4.47 15.62 13.72
CA GLU A 176 3.56 15.99 12.63
C GLU A 176 2.30 15.13 12.60
N ILE A 177 2.41 13.83 12.90
CA ILE A 177 1.23 12.95 13.08
C ILE A 177 0.36 13.45 14.24
N GLU A 178 0.95 13.77 15.41
CA GLU A 178 0.22 14.28 16.58
C GLU A 178 -0.43 15.66 16.30
N ARG A 179 0.21 16.51 15.52
CA ARG A 179 -0.39 17.75 15.04
C ARG A 179 -1.67 17.49 14.24
N LEU A 180 -1.63 16.55 13.28
CA LEU A 180 -2.79 16.19 12.46
C LEU A 180 -3.92 15.50 13.25
N LYS A 181 -3.67 15.00 14.45
CA LYS A 181 -4.72 14.48 15.35
C LYS A 181 -5.50 15.59 16.05
N THR A 182 -4.89 16.73 16.25
CA THR A 182 -5.43 17.80 17.13
C THR A 182 -5.76 19.09 16.38
N GLU A 183 -5.09 19.33 15.26
CA GLU A 183 -5.27 20.53 14.47
C GLU A 183 -5.87 20.18 13.10
N PRO A 184 -7.04 20.74 12.76
CA PRO A 184 -7.61 20.51 11.44
C PRO A 184 -6.71 21.06 10.34
N VAL A 185 -6.60 20.33 9.25
CA VAL A 185 -5.88 20.78 8.06
C VAL A 185 -6.58 21.98 7.46
N ASP A 186 -5.80 22.97 7.03
CA ASP A 186 -6.33 24.11 6.27
C ASP A 186 -7.05 23.64 5.00
N THR A 187 -8.26 24.13 4.80
CA THR A 187 -9.11 23.70 3.67
C THR A 187 -8.45 23.96 2.32
N ALA A 188 -7.71 25.06 2.17
CA ALA A 188 -7.04 25.38 0.89
C ALA A 188 -5.88 24.41 0.63
N ILE A 189 -5.16 23.97 1.66
CA ILE A 189 -4.11 22.95 1.54
C ILE A 189 -4.74 21.61 1.17
N LEU A 190 -5.82 21.21 1.83
CA LEU A 190 -6.55 19.98 1.52
C LEU A 190 -7.08 19.96 0.08
N ASP A 191 -7.71 21.04 -0.36
CA ASP A 191 -8.25 21.17 -1.73
C ASP A 191 -7.14 21.13 -2.78
N SER A 192 -6.00 21.76 -2.49
CA SER A 192 -4.82 21.70 -3.35
C SER A 192 -4.26 20.28 -3.45
N THR A 193 -4.17 19.57 -2.34
CA THR A 193 -3.71 18.17 -2.29
C THR A 193 -4.64 17.26 -3.08
N LYS A 194 -5.94 17.34 -2.85
CA LYS A 194 -6.94 16.57 -3.62
C LYS A 194 -6.89 16.90 -5.12
N SER A 195 -6.73 18.17 -5.47
CA SER A 195 -6.55 18.59 -6.87
C SER A 195 -5.32 17.96 -7.51
N HIS A 196 -4.20 17.93 -6.81
CA HIS A 196 -2.98 17.29 -7.29
C HIS A 196 -3.17 15.78 -7.51
N MET A 197 -3.77 15.09 -6.56
CA MET A 197 -4.08 13.65 -6.66
C MET A 197 -5.04 13.36 -7.84
N ARG A 198 -6.07 14.17 -8.02
CA ARG A 198 -6.99 14.07 -9.15
C ARG A 198 -6.30 14.23 -10.51
N TYR A 199 -5.40 15.22 -10.61
CA TYR A 199 -4.59 15.41 -11.82
C TYR A 199 -3.69 14.20 -12.09
N GLY A 200 -3.03 13.68 -11.06
CA GLY A 200 -2.19 12.48 -11.16
C GLY A 200 -3.01 11.28 -11.67
N PHE A 201 -4.19 11.06 -11.11
CA PHE A 201 -5.10 10.01 -11.54
C PHE A 201 -5.53 10.17 -13.00
N ALA A 202 -6.01 11.36 -13.39
CA ALA A 202 -6.43 11.62 -14.77
C ALA A 202 -5.28 11.45 -15.78
N MET A 203 -4.07 11.92 -15.43
CA MET A 203 -2.87 11.71 -16.25
C MET A 203 -2.47 10.24 -16.34
N GLY A 204 -2.77 9.44 -15.33
CA GLY A 204 -2.57 7.99 -15.32
C GLY A 204 -3.47 7.20 -16.27
N LEU A 205 -4.57 7.81 -16.77
CA LEU A 205 -5.53 7.17 -17.68
C LEU A 205 -5.28 7.49 -19.16
N ASN A 206 -4.06 7.81 -19.54
CA ASN A 206 -3.72 8.35 -20.87
C ASN A 206 -3.55 7.28 -21.98
N SER A 207 -3.67 5.99 -21.66
CA SER A 207 -3.53 4.90 -22.63
C SER A 207 -4.40 3.69 -22.27
N PRO A 208 -4.78 2.85 -23.24
CA PRO A 208 -5.55 1.62 -22.98
C PRO A 208 -4.89 0.72 -21.92
N GLY A 209 -3.56 0.60 -21.97
CA GLY A 209 -2.81 -0.21 -20.99
C GLY A 209 -2.89 0.35 -19.57
N GLN A 210 -2.87 1.66 -19.39
CA GLN A 210 -3.03 2.28 -18.06
C GLN A 210 -4.47 2.16 -17.55
N ILE A 211 -5.46 2.35 -18.43
CA ILE A 211 -6.87 2.13 -18.09
C ILE A 211 -7.09 0.68 -17.66
N ALA A 212 -6.59 -0.30 -18.42
CA ALA A 212 -6.68 -1.71 -18.07
C ALA A 212 -6.06 -2.00 -16.71
N ARG A 213 -4.90 -1.43 -16.41
CA ARG A 213 -4.18 -1.59 -15.13
C ARG A 213 -4.98 -1.03 -13.95
N THR A 214 -5.52 0.18 -14.09
CA THR A 214 -6.36 0.82 -13.07
C THR A 214 -7.64 0.01 -12.82
N LEU A 215 -8.33 -0.42 -13.88
CA LEU A 215 -9.51 -1.27 -13.73
C LEU A 215 -9.18 -2.61 -13.07
N SER A 216 -8.10 -3.28 -13.49
CA SER A 216 -7.66 -4.55 -12.90
C SER A 216 -7.33 -4.42 -11.42
N HIS A 217 -6.74 -3.29 -11.00
CA HIS A 217 -6.44 -3.02 -9.60
C HIS A 217 -7.70 -3.03 -8.73
N TYR A 218 -8.76 -2.35 -9.13
CA TYR A 218 -10.01 -2.34 -8.36
C TYR A 218 -10.83 -3.61 -8.53
N LEU A 219 -10.87 -4.18 -9.73
CA LEU A 219 -11.62 -5.43 -9.99
C LEU A 219 -11.12 -6.61 -9.16
N GLN A 220 -9.80 -6.73 -8.92
CA GLN A 220 -9.27 -7.79 -8.05
C GLN A 220 -9.70 -7.65 -6.58
N LEU A 221 -10.11 -6.44 -6.14
CA LEU A 221 -10.52 -6.16 -4.78
C LEU A 221 -12.03 -6.33 -4.57
N THR A 222 -12.85 -5.98 -5.56
CA THR A 222 -14.31 -5.87 -5.42
C THR A 222 -15.12 -6.61 -6.48
N GLU A 223 -14.49 -7.05 -7.58
CA GLU A 223 -15.15 -7.65 -8.75
C GLU A 223 -16.18 -6.72 -9.45
N ASP A 224 -16.18 -5.42 -9.10
CA ASP A 224 -17.09 -4.43 -9.64
C ASP A 224 -16.35 -3.32 -10.40
N PRO A 225 -16.59 -3.14 -11.73
CA PRO A 225 -15.95 -2.09 -12.50
C PRO A 225 -16.36 -0.67 -12.10
N GLN A 226 -17.46 -0.49 -11.34
CA GLN A 226 -17.89 0.82 -10.84
C GLN A 226 -17.10 1.27 -9.61
N THR A 227 -16.30 0.41 -9.01
CA THR A 227 -15.48 0.75 -7.85
C THR A 227 -14.57 1.95 -8.10
N VAL A 228 -13.98 2.06 -9.28
CA VAL A 228 -13.13 3.20 -9.63
C VAL A 228 -13.87 4.55 -9.49
N ASN A 229 -15.14 4.60 -9.87
CA ASN A 229 -15.96 5.81 -9.76
C ASN A 229 -16.30 6.11 -8.29
N ARG A 230 -16.69 5.09 -7.51
CA ARG A 230 -17.00 5.25 -6.07
C ARG A 230 -15.78 5.72 -5.29
N VAL A 231 -14.63 5.13 -5.54
CA VAL A 231 -13.37 5.55 -4.88
C VAL A 231 -13.04 6.99 -5.24
N TYR A 232 -13.22 7.38 -6.50
CA TYR A 232 -13.03 8.76 -6.92
C TYR A 232 -13.95 9.73 -6.16
N ASP A 233 -15.23 9.39 -6.02
CA ASP A 233 -16.20 10.20 -5.27
C ASP A 233 -15.80 10.30 -3.78
N LEU A 234 -15.26 9.21 -3.19
CA LEU A 234 -14.74 9.22 -1.83
C LEU A 234 -13.54 10.17 -1.66
N TYR A 235 -12.59 10.19 -2.59
CA TYR A 235 -11.49 11.16 -2.55
C TYR A 235 -11.97 12.61 -2.56
N GLU A 236 -12.98 12.93 -3.38
CA GLU A 236 -13.58 14.27 -3.41
C GLU A 236 -14.29 14.61 -2.09
N ALA A 237 -14.86 13.61 -1.41
CA ALA A 237 -15.57 13.79 -0.15
C ALA A 237 -14.66 13.97 1.07
N VAL A 238 -13.37 13.61 1.00
CA VAL A 238 -12.45 13.73 2.14
C VAL A 238 -12.44 15.15 2.71
N SER A 239 -12.70 15.26 4.00
CA SER A 239 -12.75 16.50 4.78
C SER A 239 -11.58 16.61 5.79
N PRO A 240 -11.32 17.79 6.38
CA PRO A 240 -10.36 17.92 7.48
C PRO A 240 -10.67 17.00 8.68
N ASP A 241 -11.95 16.77 8.97
CA ASP A 241 -12.38 15.89 10.06
C ASP A 241 -12.04 14.42 9.77
N ASP A 242 -12.09 13.98 8.50
CA ASP A 242 -11.68 12.63 8.10
C ASP A 242 -10.18 12.43 8.27
N ILE A 243 -9.36 13.43 7.98
CA ILE A 243 -7.91 13.41 8.26
C ILE A 243 -7.64 13.25 9.75
N MET A 244 -8.32 14.02 10.59
CA MET A 244 -8.22 13.88 12.05
C MET A 244 -8.72 12.53 12.53
N MET A 245 -9.78 12.02 11.96
CA MET A 245 -10.37 10.71 12.29
C MET A 245 -9.37 9.59 12.01
N VAL A 246 -8.78 9.50 10.82
CA VAL A 246 -7.80 8.45 10.50
C VAL A 246 -6.52 8.60 11.32
N ALA A 247 -6.05 9.82 11.57
CA ALA A 247 -4.90 10.09 12.42
C ALA A 247 -5.12 9.54 13.84
N ASN A 248 -6.27 9.82 14.45
CA ASN A 248 -6.60 9.34 15.80
C ASN A 248 -6.89 7.84 15.86
N THR A 249 -7.51 7.28 14.81
CA THR A 249 -7.91 5.87 14.80
C THR A 249 -6.72 4.94 14.62
N TYR A 250 -5.83 5.24 13.68
CA TYR A 250 -4.82 4.29 13.23
C TYR A 250 -3.41 4.58 13.76
N PHE A 251 -3.03 5.83 14.02
CA PHE A 251 -1.66 6.21 14.36
C PHE A 251 -1.40 6.29 15.87
N SER A 252 -1.93 5.31 16.62
CA SER A 252 -1.66 5.21 18.06
C SER A 252 -0.35 4.47 18.35
N ASN A 253 0.25 4.76 19.52
CA ASN A 253 1.47 4.08 19.95
C ASN A 253 1.30 2.57 20.05
N SER A 254 0.13 2.10 20.51
CA SER A 254 -0.14 0.66 20.64
C SER A 254 -0.31 -0.05 19.30
N ASN A 255 -0.51 0.68 18.21
CA ASN A 255 -0.75 0.15 16.88
C ASN A 255 0.48 0.18 15.97
N ARG A 256 1.65 0.60 16.48
CA ARG A 256 2.83 0.77 15.64
C ARG A 256 3.93 -0.26 15.92
N THR A 257 4.65 -0.59 14.87
CA THR A 257 5.89 -1.35 14.91
C THR A 257 7.01 -0.51 14.28
N VAL A 258 8.13 -0.38 14.97
CA VAL A 258 9.30 0.39 14.55
C VAL A 258 10.45 -0.55 14.27
N VAL A 259 11.03 -0.44 13.09
CA VAL A 259 12.21 -1.20 12.67
C VAL A 259 13.31 -0.23 12.29
N VAL A 260 14.47 -0.39 12.88
CA VAL A 260 15.68 0.33 12.49
C VAL A 260 16.65 -0.65 11.86
N LEU A 261 17.06 -0.38 10.62
CA LEU A 261 18.14 -1.14 9.98
C LEU A 261 19.39 -0.27 9.93
N THR A 262 20.50 -0.79 10.44
CA THR A 262 21.80 -0.12 10.45
C THR A 262 22.90 -1.08 10.00
N ALA A 263 24.05 -0.55 9.59
CA ALA A 263 25.24 -1.37 9.42
C ALA A 263 25.62 -2.01 10.78
N GLU A 264 26.09 -3.26 10.77
CA GLU A 264 26.65 -3.90 11.95
C GLU A 264 27.88 -3.15 12.44
N GLU A 265 27.93 -2.85 13.75
CA GLU A 265 29.12 -2.23 14.37
C GLU A 265 30.27 -3.23 14.32
N GLY A 266 31.33 -2.91 13.61
CA GLY A 266 32.63 -3.62 13.75
C GLY A 266 33.17 -4.38 12.54
N GLN A 267 32.86 -3.97 11.30
CA GLN A 267 33.62 -4.40 10.12
C GLN A 267 34.32 -3.27 9.44
#